data_ae6a6195f57434222b578c5d5f9c92a4
#
_entry.id   ae6a6195f57434222b578c5d5f9c92a4
#
_cell.length_a   1.000
_cell.length_b   1.000
_cell.length_c   1.000
_cell.angle_alpha   90.00
_cell.angle_beta   90.00
_cell.angle_gamma   90.00
#
_symmetry.space_group_name_H-M   'P 1'
#
loop_
_entity.id
_entity.type
_entity.pdbx_description
1 polymer ?
#
loop_
_entity_poly.entity_id
_entity_poly.type
_entity_poly.pdbx_seq_one_letter_code
_entity_poly.pdbx_strand_id
1 'polypeptide(L)'
;MRNVARLPESDRRELFRNTADKMGLNDAIVEKDFWVCFTLDYLFHRCPWKGAITFKGGTSLSKAFNLISRFSEDIDLILDWRVLGYSKDEPWEKRSNTKQDAFNKEANARAEVFLAEQFCPTIQVELSQELGCEANIYIDEKDKQTVIFAYPHLFTNSATLQVIRLEIGALAAWTPAKIAQIEPYAATYYPKVFAQKDTAILTVAPERTFWEKATILHHEANRPESSEMPQRYSRHYYDLYRMSMTPVKEAAFAQVELLKTVVDFKMKFYPRAWAKYQEATPGTLKLVPPEYRLDALAEDYANMRDMLYGNIPSFEEVMKVIQNLEKEINSIKK
;
A
#
# COMPACT_ATOMS: atom_id res chain seq x y z
N MET A 1 -5.03 21.57 -1.16
CA MET A 1 -4.90 20.77 -2.42
C MET A 1 -5.98 21.11 -3.46
N ARG A 2 -7.26 21.24 -3.08
CA ARG A 2 -8.37 21.52 -4.02
C ARG A 2 -8.16 22.76 -4.91
N ASN A 3 -7.64 23.86 -4.35
CA ASN A 3 -7.35 25.06 -5.13
C ASN A 3 -6.28 24.82 -6.21
N VAL A 4 -5.27 23.99 -5.91
CA VAL A 4 -4.20 23.65 -6.88
C VAL A 4 -4.74 22.77 -8.00
N ALA A 5 -5.61 21.80 -7.69
CA ALA A 5 -6.26 20.97 -8.71
C ALA A 5 -7.05 21.78 -9.75
N ARG A 6 -7.53 22.98 -9.37
CA ARG A 6 -8.31 23.91 -10.21
C ARG A 6 -7.49 25.02 -10.86
N LEU A 7 -6.20 25.09 -10.62
CA LEU A 7 -5.34 26.06 -11.31
C LEU A 7 -5.35 25.81 -12.82
N PRO A 8 -5.10 26.84 -13.63
CA PRO A 8 -4.81 26.66 -15.05
C PRO A 8 -3.72 25.61 -15.29
N GLU A 9 -3.78 24.90 -16.39
CA GLU A 9 -2.78 23.86 -16.73
C GLU A 9 -1.35 24.42 -16.77
N SER A 10 -1.18 25.66 -17.29
CA SER A 10 0.12 26.35 -17.29
C SER A 10 0.73 26.47 -15.89
N ASP A 11 -0.09 26.88 -14.93
CA ASP A 11 0.36 27.15 -13.56
C ASP A 11 0.67 25.83 -12.82
N ARG A 12 -0.17 24.80 -13.02
CA ARG A 12 0.11 23.44 -12.50
C ARG A 12 1.39 22.88 -13.09
N ARG A 13 1.57 23.04 -14.41
CA ARG A 13 2.76 22.58 -15.13
C ARG A 13 4.02 23.23 -14.58
N GLU A 14 4.00 24.55 -14.37
CA GLU A 14 5.11 25.30 -13.78
C GLU A 14 5.39 24.84 -12.35
N LEU A 15 4.37 24.70 -11.52
CA LEU A 15 4.50 24.25 -10.13
C LEU A 15 5.17 22.87 -10.04
N PHE A 16 4.70 21.90 -10.84
CA PHE A 16 5.23 20.53 -10.79
C PHE A 16 6.64 20.45 -11.35
N ARG A 17 6.94 21.15 -12.46
CA ARG A 17 8.28 21.21 -13.05
C ARG A 17 9.29 21.83 -12.09
N ASN A 18 8.98 22.99 -11.52
CA ASN A 18 9.85 23.68 -10.57
C ASN A 18 10.09 22.85 -9.29
N THR A 19 9.12 22.02 -8.89
CA THR A 19 9.28 21.09 -7.77
C THR A 19 10.18 19.91 -8.17
N ALA A 20 9.98 19.35 -9.36
CA ALA A 20 10.77 18.25 -9.89
C ALA A 20 12.25 18.63 -10.03
N ASP A 21 12.53 19.81 -10.56
CA ASP A 21 13.90 20.37 -10.67
C ASP A 21 14.59 20.46 -9.30
N LYS A 22 13.87 20.92 -8.26
CA LYS A 22 14.43 20.99 -6.89
C LYS A 22 14.70 19.64 -6.26
N MET A 23 13.92 18.62 -6.64
CA MET A 23 14.04 17.28 -6.09
C MET A 23 14.94 16.36 -6.92
N GLY A 24 15.28 16.76 -8.15
CA GLY A 24 15.96 15.87 -9.10
C GLY A 24 15.07 14.69 -9.52
N LEU A 25 13.75 14.91 -9.60
CA LEU A 25 12.77 13.90 -9.97
C LEU A 25 12.17 14.18 -11.35
N ASN A 26 11.49 13.19 -11.92
CA ASN A 26 10.70 13.38 -13.12
C ASN A 26 9.40 14.16 -12.83
N ASP A 27 9.01 15.07 -13.71
CA ASP A 27 7.81 15.90 -13.60
C ASP A 27 6.54 15.07 -13.37
N ALA A 28 6.39 13.96 -14.09
CA ALA A 28 5.23 13.09 -13.97
C ALA A 28 5.15 12.39 -12.60
N ILE A 29 6.27 12.17 -11.91
CA ILE A 29 6.30 11.63 -10.55
C ILE A 29 5.77 12.67 -9.57
N VAL A 30 6.18 13.92 -9.71
CA VAL A 30 5.72 15.01 -8.84
C VAL A 30 4.23 15.29 -9.06
N GLU A 31 3.79 15.28 -10.32
CA GLU A 31 2.38 15.40 -10.65
C GLU A 31 1.55 14.26 -10.03
N LYS A 32 1.99 13.02 -10.20
CA LYS A 32 1.30 11.85 -9.65
C LYS A 32 1.25 11.89 -8.12
N ASP A 33 2.33 12.30 -7.47
CA ASP A 33 2.37 12.51 -6.02
C ASP A 33 1.30 13.50 -5.53
N PHE A 34 1.13 14.60 -6.28
CA PHE A 34 0.06 15.56 -6.00
C PHE A 34 -1.32 14.90 -6.09
N TRP A 35 -1.58 14.15 -7.17
CA TRP A 35 -2.88 13.51 -7.36
C TRP A 35 -3.14 12.37 -6.36
N VAL A 36 -2.12 11.67 -5.89
CA VAL A 36 -2.23 10.72 -4.75
C VAL A 36 -2.71 11.46 -3.51
N CYS A 37 -2.06 12.56 -3.14
CA CYS A 37 -2.41 13.34 -1.95
C CYS A 37 -3.81 13.98 -2.06
N PHE A 38 -4.15 14.52 -3.24
CA PHE A 38 -5.48 15.08 -3.52
C PHE A 38 -6.59 14.03 -3.39
N THR A 39 -6.37 12.84 -3.94
CA THR A 39 -7.33 11.73 -3.89
C THR A 39 -7.52 11.24 -2.45
N LEU A 40 -6.45 11.08 -1.69
CA LEU A 40 -6.51 10.71 -0.28
C LEU A 40 -7.22 11.79 0.55
N ASP A 41 -6.94 13.07 0.32
CA ASP A 41 -7.63 14.17 1.00
C ASP A 41 -9.15 14.14 0.74
N TYR A 42 -9.56 13.90 -0.50
CA TYR A 42 -10.97 13.73 -0.84
C TYR A 42 -11.57 12.50 -0.12
N LEU A 43 -10.94 11.34 -0.24
CA LEU A 43 -11.45 10.08 0.28
C LEU A 43 -11.65 10.10 1.80
N PHE A 44 -10.74 10.72 2.55
CA PHE A 44 -10.77 10.71 4.01
C PHE A 44 -11.53 11.87 4.64
N HIS A 45 -11.89 12.91 3.89
CA HIS A 45 -12.59 14.07 4.46
C HIS A 45 -13.94 14.38 3.84
N ARG A 46 -14.15 14.01 2.57
CA ARG A 46 -15.36 14.41 1.82
C ARG A 46 -16.17 13.23 1.31
N CYS A 47 -15.52 12.13 0.93
CA CYS A 47 -16.18 10.92 0.46
C CYS A 47 -17.24 10.42 1.47
N PRO A 48 -18.42 9.95 1.04
CA PRO A 48 -19.46 9.40 1.92
C PRO A 48 -18.97 8.25 2.82
N TRP A 49 -17.98 7.49 2.37
CA TRP A 49 -17.40 6.36 3.12
C TRP A 49 -16.11 6.70 3.87
N LYS A 50 -15.80 7.98 4.08
CA LYS A 50 -14.58 8.45 4.79
C LYS A 50 -14.34 7.81 6.16
N GLY A 51 -15.40 7.41 6.87
CA GLY A 51 -15.31 6.72 8.17
C GLY A 51 -15.20 5.19 8.07
N ALA A 52 -15.25 4.65 6.85
CA ALA A 52 -15.22 3.21 6.60
C ALA A 52 -14.00 2.75 5.77
N ILE A 53 -13.03 3.63 5.58
CA ILE A 53 -11.79 3.33 4.85
C ILE A 53 -10.56 3.58 5.72
N THR A 54 -9.53 2.78 5.51
CA THR A 54 -8.22 2.94 6.16
C THR A 54 -7.11 2.79 5.13
N PHE A 55 -6.16 3.70 5.13
CA PHE A 55 -5.02 3.68 4.21
C PHE A 55 -3.96 2.69 4.67
N LYS A 56 -3.32 1.99 3.73
CA LYS A 56 -2.25 1.02 4.01
C LYS A 56 -1.23 0.95 2.86
N GLY A 57 -0.40 -0.06 2.90
CA GLY A 57 0.46 -0.47 1.78
C GLY A 57 1.75 0.32 1.62
N GLY A 58 2.37 0.17 0.44
CA GLY A 58 3.66 0.81 0.15
C GLY A 58 3.59 2.34 0.16
N THR A 59 2.53 2.89 -0.41
CA THR A 59 2.33 4.34 -0.46
C THR A 59 2.13 4.95 0.94
N SER A 60 1.53 4.21 1.88
CA SER A 60 1.46 4.66 3.27
C SER A 60 2.84 4.69 3.95
N LEU A 61 3.70 3.71 3.66
CA LEU A 61 5.07 3.70 4.19
C LEU A 61 5.91 4.88 3.70
N SER A 62 5.77 5.28 2.44
CA SER A 62 6.49 6.42 1.88
C SER A 62 5.88 7.75 2.30
N LYS A 63 4.57 7.95 2.09
CA LYS A 63 3.90 9.26 2.28
C LYS A 63 3.53 9.57 3.72
N ALA A 64 3.01 8.59 4.46
CA ALA A 64 2.52 8.82 5.81
C ALA A 64 3.63 8.68 6.87
N PHE A 65 4.64 7.85 6.62
CA PHE A 65 5.65 7.52 7.62
C PHE A 65 7.10 7.78 7.19
N ASN A 66 7.35 8.12 5.93
CA ASN A 66 8.69 8.35 5.37
C ASN A 66 9.68 7.21 5.68
N LEU A 67 9.20 5.97 5.63
CA LEU A 67 9.98 4.79 5.99
C LEU A 67 10.72 4.16 4.81
N ILE A 68 10.27 4.40 3.59
CA ILE A 68 10.87 3.86 2.37
C ILE A 68 11.17 4.96 1.37
N SER A 69 12.28 4.80 0.63
CA SER A 69 12.72 5.71 -0.43
C SER A 69 12.52 5.06 -1.79
N ARG A 70 11.30 4.66 -2.06
CA ARG A 70 10.86 4.20 -3.38
C ARG A 70 9.53 4.82 -3.75
N PHE A 71 9.36 5.04 -5.04
CA PHE A 71 8.08 5.46 -5.56
C PHE A 71 7.04 4.35 -5.40
N SER A 72 5.90 4.70 -4.88
CA SER A 72 4.74 3.82 -4.74
C SER A 72 3.53 4.62 -5.20
N GLU A 73 2.81 4.09 -6.16
CA GLU A 73 1.83 4.82 -6.95
C GLU A 73 0.39 4.41 -6.70
N ASP A 74 0.19 3.21 -6.13
CA ASP A 74 -1.12 2.68 -5.83
C ASP A 74 -1.59 3.15 -4.45
N ILE A 75 -2.87 3.41 -4.30
CA ILE A 75 -3.51 3.72 -3.03
C ILE A 75 -4.20 2.44 -2.54
N ASP A 76 -3.55 1.73 -1.63
CA ASP A 76 -4.13 0.57 -0.98
C ASP A 76 -5.10 1.01 0.13
N LEU A 77 -6.36 0.59 0.04
CA LEU A 77 -7.41 0.92 0.99
C LEU A 77 -8.03 -0.34 1.59
N ILE A 78 -8.32 -0.29 2.86
CA ILE A 78 -9.17 -1.27 3.53
C ILE A 78 -10.57 -0.68 3.60
N LEU A 79 -11.54 -1.40 3.06
CA LEU A 79 -12.96 -1.11 3.23
C LEU A 79 -13.49 -1.89 4.44
N ASP A 80 -14.13 -1.19 5.34
CA ASP A 80 -14.81 -1.82 6.47
C ASP A 80 -15.96 -2.70 5.96
N TRP A 81 -15.91 -3.99 6.23
CA TRP A 81 -16.90 -4.96 5.76
C TRP A 81 -18.33 -4.70 6.24
N ARG A 82 -18.52 -3.83 7.24
CA ARG A 82 -19.86 -3.40 7.66
C ARG A 82 -20.60 -2.63 6.57
N VAL A 83 -19.89 -1.97 5.67
CA VAL A 83 -20.45 -1.33 4.47
C VAL A 83 -21.10 -2.36 3.54
N LEU A 84 -20.61 -3.60 3.56
CA LEU A 84 -21.12 -4.71 2.76
C LEU A 84 -22.25 -5.49 3.47
N GLY A 85 -22.73 -5.00 4.62
CA GLY A 85 -23.83 -5.61 5.38
C GLY A 85 -23.41 -6.67 6.40
N TYR A 86 -22.12 -6.87 6.63
CA TYR A 86 -21.63 -7.79 7.67
C TYR A 86 -21.61 -7.10 9.05
N SER A 87 -21.83 -7.88 10.11
CA SER A 87 -21.53 -7.40 11.46
C SER A 87 -20.03 -7.31 11.71
N LYS A 88 -19.62 -6.59 12.76
CA LYS A 88 -18.19 -6.36 13.08
C LYS A 88 -17.41 -7.67 13.20
N ASP A 89 -17.98 -8.66 13.87
CA ASP A 89 -17.28 -9.89 14.23
C ASP A 89 -17.62 -11.09 13.32
N GLU A 90 -18.64 -10.95 12.46
CA GLU A 90 -19.10 -12.02 11.57
C GLU A 90 -18.00 -12.61 10.69
N PRO A 91 -17.09 -11.85 10.06
CA PRO A 91 -15.99 -12.45 9.29
C PRO A 91 -15.08 -13.33 10.14
N TRP A 92 -15.00 -13.10 11.45
CA TRP A 92 -14.17 -13.87 12.39
C TRP A 92 -14.85 -15.09 13.00
N GLU A 93 -16.12 -15.31 12.77
CA GLU A 93 -16.84 -16.49 13.25
C GLU A 93 -16.15 -17.79 12.81
N LYS A 94 -16.24 -18.81 13.65
CA LYS A 94 -15.68 -20.14 13.34
C LYS A 94 -16.47 -20.79 12.23
N ARG A 95 -15.80 -21.20 11.16
CA ARG A 95 -16.35 -21.90 10.00
C ARG A 95 -15.45 -23.07 9.63
N SER A 96 -16.00 -24.11 9.00
CA SER A 96 -15.18 -25.12 8.31
C SER A 96 -14.45 -24.47 7.14
N ASN A 97 -13.36 -25.06 6.67
CA ASN A 97 -12.57 -24.51 5.57
C ASN A 97 -13.41 -24.22 4.32
N THR A 98 -14.32 -25.13 3.95
CA THR A 98 -15.23 -24.94 2.80
C THR A 98 -16.19 -23.77 3.00
N LYS A 99 -16.77 -23.65 4.21
CA LYS A 99 -17.66 -22.52 4.52
C LYS A 99 -16.90 -21.20 4.61
N GLN A 100 -15.64 -21.22 5.06
CA GLN A 100 -14.80 -20.01 5.09
C GLN A 100 -14.42 -19.59 3.66
N ASP A 101 -14.07 -20.52 2.78
CA ASP A 101 -13.79 -20.20 1.37
C ASP A 101 -15.02 -19.62 0.67
N ALA A 102 -16.21 -20.18 0.90
CA ALA A 102 -17.46 -19.64 0.37
C ALA A 102 -17.73 -18.23 0.90
N PHE A 103 -17.54 -17.99 2.21
CA PHE A 103 -17.66 -16.67 2.82
C PHE A 103 -16.70 -15.66 2.20
N ASN A 104 -15.41 -16.03 2.02
CA ASN A 104 -14.42 -15.15 1.44
C ASN A 104 -14.77 -14.76 -0.01
N LYS A 105 -15.25 -15.71 -0.80
CA LYS A 105 -15.72 -15.47 -2.18
C LYS A 105 -16.93 -14.53 -2.21
N GLU A 106 -17.91 -14.77 -1.33
CA GLU A 106 -19.08 -13.91 -1.23
C GLU A 106 -18.73 -12.49 -0.79
N ALA A 107 -17.84 -12.33 0.20
CA ALA A 107 -17.41 -11.02 0.67
C ALA A 107 -16.69 -10.23 -0.44
N ASN A 108 -15.83 -10.87 -1.22
CA ASN A 108 -15.19 -10.25 -2.37
C ASN A 108 -16.21 -9.88 -3.45
N ALA A 109 -17.16 -10.76 -3.77
CA ALA A 109 -18.21 -10.45 -4.75
C ALA A 109 -19.09 -9.27 -4.30
N ARG A 110 -19.45 -9.19 -3.02
CA ARG A 110 -20.18 -8.01 -2.47
C ARG A 110 -19.35 -6.74 -2.57
N ALA A 111 -18.04 -6.81 -2.33
CA ALA A 111 -17.15 -5.67 -2.50
C ALA A 111 -17.10 -5.20 -3.96
N GLU A 112 -16.99 -6.11 -4.92
CA GLU A 112 -17.00 -5.80 -6.35
C GLU A 112 -18.30 -5.11 -6.78
N VAL A 113 -19.45 -5.62 -6.34
CA VAL A 113 -20.78 -5.00 -6.61
C VAL A 113 -20.86 -3.61 -5.98
N PHE A 114 -20.46 -3.47 -4.71
CA PHE A 114 -20.43 -2.17 -4.04
C PHE A 114 -19.55 -1.15 -4.78
N LEU A 115 -18.35 -1.56 -5.19
CA LEU A 115 -17.44 -0.68 -5.93
C LEU A 115 -18.01 -0.26 -7.27
N ALA A 116 -18.61 -1.17 -8.01
CA ALA A 116 -19.17 -0.90 -9.33
C ALA A 116 -20.46 -0.07 -9.28
N GLU A 117 -21.38 -0.39 -8.37
CA GLU A 117 -22.72 0.17 -8.37
C GLU A 117 -22.90 1.40 -7.48
N GLN A 118 -22.04 1.56 -6.46
CA GLN A 118 -22.17 2.65 -5.50
C GLN A 118 -20.91 3.52 -5.45
N PHE A 119 -19.75 2.94 -5.16
CA PHE A 119 -18.53 3.72 -4.91
C PHE A 119 -18.06 4.45 -6.17
N CYS A 120 -17.82 3.75 -7.27
CA CYS A 120 -17.30 4.33 -8.51
C CYS A 120 -18.19 5.45 -9.08
N PRO A 121 -19.52 5.28 -9.27
CA PRO A 121 -20.37 6.35 -9.78
C PRO A 121 -20.46 7.55 -8.83
N THR A 122 -20.47 7.32 -7.52
CA THR A 122 -20.52 8.40 -6.53
C THR A 122 -19.24 9.24 -6.57
N ILE A 123 -18.06 8.61 -6.51
CA ILE A 123 -16.80 9.37 -6.53
C ILE A 123 -16.55 10.05 -7.88
N GLN A 124 -17.07 9.52 -8.99
CA GLN A 124 -17.01 10.18 -10.28
C GLN A 124 -17.73 11.53 -10.25
N VAL A 125 -18.95 11.55 -9.73
CA VAL A 125 -19.75 12.79 -9.59
C VAL A 125 -19.07 13.77 -8.65
N GLU A 126 -18.65 13.31 -7.47
CA GLU A 126 -18.06 14.17 -6.44
C GLU A 126 -16.68 14.70 -6.86
N LEU A 127 -15.81 13.87 -7.46
CA LEU A 127 -14.52 14.33 -7.97
C LEU A 127 -14.68 15.28 -9.15
N SER A 128 -15.70 15.09 -10.01
CA SER A 128 -16.02 16.07 -11.06
C SER A 128 -16.34 17.44 -10.47
N GLN A 129 -17.10 17.49 -9.38
CA GLN A 129 -17.39 18.73 -8.65
C GLN A 129 -16.14 19.30 -7.98
N GLU A 130 -15.28 18.44 -7.40
CA GLU A 130 -14.01 18.87 -6.78
C GLU A 130 -13.04 19.48 -7.79
N LEU A 131 -12.98 18.92 -9.00
CA LEU A 131 -12.09 19.39 -10.08
C LEU A 131 -12.68 20.58 -10.86
N GLY A 132 -14.00 20.68 -10.94
CA GLY A 132 -14.69 21.63 -11.82
C GLY A 132 -14.70 21.21 -13.30
N CYS A 133 -14.39 19.96 -13.58
CA CYS A 133 -14.47 19.30 -14.88
C CYS A 133 -14.83 17.82 -14.71
N GLU A 134 -15.18 17.13 -15.79
CA GLU A 134 -15.52 15.71 -15.73
C GLU A 134 -14.32 14.87 -15.27
N ALA A 135 -14.50 14.10 -14.19
CA ALA A 135 -13.54 13.12 -13.70
C ALA A 135 -13.72 11.79 -14.44
N ASN A 136 -12.63 11.18 -14.86
CA ASN A 136 -12.65 9.87 -15.49
C ASN A 136 -12.36 8.78 -14.46
N ILE A 137 -13.41 8.13 -13.97
CA ILE A 137 -13.36 7.08 -12.92
C ILE A 137 -13.98 5.80 -13.49
N TYR A 138 -13.29 4.66 -13.34
CA TYR A 138 -13.79 3.37 -13.81
C TYR A 138 -13.17 2.21 -13.03
N ILE A 139 -13.81 1.03 -13.13
CA ILE A 139 -13.29 -0.21 -12.56
C ILE A 139 -12.24 -0.80 -13.49
N ASP A 140 -11.12 -1.26 -12.93
CA ASP A 140 -10.06 -1.94 -13.69
C ASP A 140 -10.62 -3.24 -14.33
N GLU A 141 -10.29 -3.48 -15.60
CA GLU A 141 -10.80 -4.65 -16.33
C GLU A 141 -10.28 -5.98 -15.77
N LYS A 142 -9.06 -5.98 -15.23
CA LYS A 142 -8.36 -7.18 -14.74
C LYS A 142 -8.59 -7.44 -13.26
N ASP A 143 -8.87 -6.39 -12.50
CA ASP A 143 -9.08 -6.46 -11.05
C ASP A 143 -10.31 -5.64 -10.64
N LYS A 144 -11.42 -6.33 -10.39
CA LYS A 144 -12.70 -5.72 -10.05
C LYS A 144 -12.74 -5.02 -8.67
N GLN A 145 -11.70 -5.23 -7.85
CA GLN A 145 -11.50 -4.51 -6.58
C GLN A 145 -10.58 -3.28 -6.73
N THR A 146 -10.20 -2.93 -7.94
CA THR A 146 -9.43 -1.74 -8.25
C THR A 146 -10.27 -0.71 -8.99
N VAL A 147 -10.37 0.49 -8.41
CA VAL A 147 -10.97 1.67 -9.05
C VAL A 147 -9.86 2.55 -9.61
N ILE A 148 -10.00 2.96 -10.86
CA ILE A 148 -9.05 3.81 -11.55
C ILE A 148 -9.56 5.24 -11.58
N PHE A 149 -8.72 6.18 -11.17
CA PHE A 149 -8.89 7.60 -11.44
C PHE A 149 -7.86 8.04 -12.49
N ALA A 150 -8.29 8.23 -13.71
CA ALA A 150 -7.49 8.84 -14.78
C ALA A 150 -7.50 10.36 -14.57
N TYR A 151 -6.55 10.85 -13.81
CA TYR A 151 -6.44 12.28 -13.48
C TYR A 151 -6.04 13.11 -14.70
N PRO A 152 -6.38 14.43 -14.74
CA PRO A 152 -6.01 15.31 -15.85
C PRO A 152 -4.49 15.59 -15.84
N HIS A 153 -3.72 14.65 -16.41
CA HIS A 153 -2.27 14.68 -16.43
C HIS A 153 -1.73 15.69 -17.44
N LEU A 154 -0.60 16.29 -17.08
CA LEU A 154 0.15 17.27 -17.88
C LEU A 154 1.47 16.70 -18.41
N PHE A 155 1.95 15.65 -17.76
CA PHE A 155 3.21 14.98 -18.09
C PHE A 155 2.99 13.50 -18.33
N THR A 156 3.85 12.91 -19.14
CA THR A 156 3.87 11.48 -19.44
C THR A 156 5.23 10.88 -19.07
N ASN A 157 5.22 9.65 -18.57
CA ASN A 157 6.42 8.87 -18.30
C ASN A 157 6.17 7.42 -18.70
N SER A 158 7.08 6.81 -19.45
CA SER A 158 6.96 5.42 -19.88
C SER A 158 7.07 4.40 -18.72
N ALA A 159 7.67 4.80 -17.60
CA ALA A 159 7.86 3.93 -16.45
C ALA A 159 6.67 3.91 -15.49
N THR A 160 5.71 4.85 -15.60
CA THR A 160 4.55 4.96 -14.71
C THR A 160 3.25 5.18 -15.49
N LEU A 161 2.17 4.60 -15.04
CA LEU A 161 0.84 4.89 -15.58
C LEU A 161 0.33 6.26 -15.05
N GLN A 162 -0.25 7.08 -15.91
CA GLN A 162 -0.82 8.39 -15.53
C GLN A 162 -2.25 8.24 -14.97
N VAL A 163 -2.41 7.31 -14.04
CA VAL A 163 -3.66 7.06 -13.32
C VAL A 163 -3.37 6.83 -11.85
N ILE A 164 -4.32 7.08 -10.98
CA ILE A 164 -4.33 6.63 -9.59
C ILE A 164 -5.13 5.34 -9.52
N ARG A 165 -4.51 4.28 -9.01
CA ARG A 165 -5.15 2.99 -8.74
C ARG A 165 -5.57 2.95 -7.28
N LEU A 166 -6.86 2.79 -7.02
CA LEU A 166 -7.41 2.58 -5.68
C LEU A 166 -7.66 1.08 -5.52
N GLU A 167 -6.74 0.37 -4.86
CA GLU A 167 -6.87 -1.06 -4.57
C GLU A 167 -7.64 -1.21 -3.25
N ILE A 168 -8.91 -1.65 -3.33
CA ILE A 168 -9.85 -1.60 -2.22
C ILE A 168 -10.24 -3.01 -1.79
N GLY A 169 -9.66 -3.47 -0.67
CA GLY A 169 -9.94 -4.80 -0.12
C GLY A 169 -10.88 -4.74 1.09
N ALA A 170 -11.96 -5.54 1.06
CA ALA A 170 -12.85 -5.69 2.20
C ALA A 170 -12.39 -6.74 3.22
N LEU A 171 -11.65 -7.75 2.78
CA LEU A 171 -11.03 -8.75 3.64
C LEU A 171 -9.60 -8.31 3.98
N ALA A 172 -9.47 -7.21 4.72
CA ALA A 172 -8.20 -6.69 5.21
C ALA A 172 -8.36 -6.19 6.64
N ALA A 173 -7.32 -6.34 7.45
CA ALA A 173 -7.35 -5.90 8.83
C ALA A 173 -6.85 -4.46 8.95
N TRP A 174 -7.65 -3.60 9.59
CA TRP A 174 -7.38 -2.17 9.72
C TRP A 174 -6.82 -1.75 11.09
N THR A 175 -6.66 -2.66 12.02
CA THR A 175 -6.15 -2.36 13.37
C THR A 175 -4.83 -3.06 13.65
N PRO A 176 -3.92 -2.41 14.38
CA PRO A 176 -3.99 -1.02 14.82
C PRO A 176 -3.83 -0.03 13.68
N ALA A 177 -4.46 1.14 13.81
CA ALA A 177 -4.34 2.27 12.89
C ALA A 177 -4.13 3.57 13.66
N LYS A 178 -3.49 4.56 13.03
CA LYS A 178 -3.24 5.88 13.60
C LYS A 178 -3.41 6.97 12.54
N ILE A 179 -3.67 8.18 12.99
CA ILE A 179 -3.70 9.34 12.10
C ILE A 179 -2.28 9.73 11.71
N ALA A 180 -2.04 9.87 10.42
CA ALA A 180 -0.78 10.38 9.87
C ALA A 180 -1.05 11.60 9.00
N GLN A 181 -0.11 12.56 9.00
CA GLN A 181 -0.17 13.73 8.13
C GLN A 181 0.57 13.43 6.83
N ILE A 182 -0.04 13.77 5.71
CA ILE A 182 0.60 13.71 4.39
C ILE A 182 0.51 15.05 3.68
N GLU A 183 1.49 15.35 2.87
CA GLU A 183 1.50 16.51 1.98
C GLU A 183 2.11 16.15 0.61
N PRO A 184 1.69 16.78 -0.49
CA PRO A 184 2.33 16.60 -1.78
C PRO A 184 3.72 17.24 -1.78
N TYR A 185 4.65 16.69 -2.56
CA TYR A 185 6.01 17.25 -2.69
C TYR A 185 6.01 18.75 -3.04
N ALA A 186 5.08 19.17 -3.91
CA ALA A 186 4.96 20.56 -4.27
C ALA A 186 4.62 21.48 -3.07
N ALA A 187 3.89 20.98 -2.07
CA ALA A 187 3.55 21.76 -0.88
C ALA A 187 4.76 22.00 0.03
N THR A 188 5.70 21.07 0.08
CA THR A 188 6.96 21.23 0.83
C THR A 188 7.78 22.42 0.31
N TYR A 189 7.85 22.60 -1.02
CA TYR A 189 8.64 23.67 -1.65
C TYR A 189 7.87 24.96 -1.89
N TYR A 190 6.55 24.87 -2.11
CA TYR A 190 5.68 26.00 -2.44
C TYR A 190 4.43 26.05 -1.55
N PRO A 191 4.58 26.07 -0.20
CA PRO A 191 3.45 25.96 0.72
C PRO A 191 2.39 27.06 0.55
N LYS A 192 2.80 28.25 0.10
CA LYS A 192 1.89 29.40 -0.08
C LYS A 192 0.92 29.24 -1.26
N VAL A 193 1.18 28.31 -2.18
CA VAL A 193 0.30 28.02 -3.32
C VAL A 193 -0.92 27.20 -2.86
N PHE A 194 -0.80 26.52 -1.74
CA PHE A 194 -1.83 25.63 -1.21
C PHE A 194 -2.68 26.34 -0.15
N ALA A 195 -4.00 26.35 -0.34
CA ALA A 195 -4.92 26.80 0.71
C ALA A 195 -4.87 25.87 1.94
N GLN A 196 -4.67 24.58 1.69
CA GLN A 196 -4.38 23.54 2.69
C GLN A 196 -3.28 22.65 2.12
N LYS A 197 -2.11 22.66 2.75
CA LYS A 197 -0.92 21.98 2.25
C LYS A 197 -0.86 20.50 2.62
N ASP A 198 -1.40 20.13 3.78
CA ASP A 198 -1.37 18.79 4.35
C ASP A 198 -2.77 18.28 4.67
N THR A 199 -2.88 16.98 4.93
CA THR A 199 -4.14 16.32 5.28
C THR A 199 -3.89 15.16 6.24
N ALA A 200 -4.85 14.95 7.16
CA ALA A 200 -4.80 13.90 8.17
C ALA A 200 -5.50 12.63 7.67
N ILE A 201 -4.78 11.51 7.61
CA ILE A 201 -5.26 10.26 7.03
C ILE A 201 -5.21 9.14 8.07
N LEU A 202 -6.32 8.42 8.27
CA LEU A 202 -6.33 7.20 9.08
C LEU A 202 -5.55 6.10 8.35
N THR A 203 -4.44 5.68 8.95
CA THR A 203 -3.46 4.81 8.30
C THR A 203 -3.12 3.63 9.21
N VAL A 204 -3.01 2.43 8.63
CA VAL A 204 -2.54 1.23 9.34
C VAL A 204 -1.17 1.52 9.98
N ALA A 205 -1.04 1.17 11.27
CA ALA A 205 0.21 1.41 12.01
C ALA A 205 1.41 0.69 11.35
N PRO A 206 2.58 1.34 11.27
CA PRO A 206 3.73 0.75 10.60
C PRO A 206 4.23 -0.52 11.29
N GLU A 207 4.01 -0.69 12.60
CA GLU A 207 4.34 -1.89 13.36
C GLU A 207 3.57 -3.10 12.83
N ARG A 208 2.28 -2.91 12.47
CA ARG A 208 1.48 -3.94 11.81
C ARG A 208 2.00 -4.22 10.41
N THR A 209 2.27 -3.18 9.62
CA THR A 209 2.80 -3.33 8.26
C THR A 209 4.16 -4.04 8.27
N PHE A 210 5.00 -3.82 9.28
CA PHE A 210 6.24 -4.56 9.49
C PHE A 210 5.98 -6.08 9.55
N TRP A 211 5.04 -6.52 10.40
CA TRP A 211 4.69 -7.93 10.52
C TRP A 211 3.98 -8.48 9.27
N GLU A 212 3.19 -7.67 8.59
CA GLU A 212 2.61 -8.05 7.28
C GLU A 212 3.71 -8.32 6.25
N LYS A 213 4.74 -7.46 6.17
CA LYS A 213 5.90 -7.65 5.28
C LYS A 213 6.71 -8.89 5.69
N ALA A 214 6.99 -9.08 6.97
CA ALA A 214 7.69 -10.27 7.47
C ALA A 214 6.93 -11.57 7.10
N THR A 215 5.61 -11.59 7.23
CA THR A 215 4.80 -12.76 6.83
C THR A 215 4.69 -12.92 5.31
N ILE A 216 4.85 -11.86 4.50
CA ILE A 216 4.98 -11.97 3.04
C ILE A 216 6.31 -12.64 2.69
N LEU A 217 7.41 -12.29 3.35
CA LEU A 217 8.70 -12.95 3.12
C LEU A 217 8.67 -14.41 3.59
N HIS A 218 8.04 -14.70 4.74
CA HIS A 218 7.83 -16.08 5.20
C HIS A 218 7.06 -16.91 4.18
N HIS A 219 6.01 -16.37 3.62
CA HIS A 219 5.23 -16.98 2.54
C HIS A 219 6.14 -17.26 1.32
N GLU A 220 6.96 -16.32 0.89
CA GLU A 220 7.86 -16.50 -0.24
C GLU A 220 8.96 -17.53 0.04
N ALA A 221 9.54 -17.52 1.24
CA ALA A 221 10.54 -18.50 1.65
C ALA A 221 10.02 -19.96 1.63
N ASN A 222 8.71 -20.15 1.67
CA ASN A 222 8.06 -21.46 1.59
C ASN A 222 7.41 -21.72 0.21
N ARG A 223 7.54 -20.82 -0.77
CA ARG A 223 6.96 -21.01 -2.11
C ARG A 223 7.62 -22.21 -2.80
N PRO A 224 6.84 -23.16 -3.35
CA PRO A 224 7.40 -24.28 -4.11
C PRO A 224 8.27 -23.82 -5.27
N GLU A 225 9.35 -24.53 -5.55
CA GLU A 225 10.26 -24.22 -6.65
C GLU A 225 9.54 -24.17 -8.01
N SER A 226 8.58 -25.09 -8.21
CA SER A 226 7.74 -25.16 -9.42
C SER A 226 6.77 -23.98 -9.61
N SER A 227 6.63 -23.11 -8.60
CA SER A 227 5.75 -21.93 -8.69
C SER A 227 6.56 -20.69 -9.03
N GLU A 228 6.17 -19.96 -10.06
CA GLU A 228 6.82 -18.71 -10.44
C GLU A 228 6.72 -17.66 -9.32
N MET A 229 7.76 -16.86 -9.20
CA MET A 229 7.77 -15.70 -8.32
C MET A 229 7.03 -14.54 -9.01
N PRO A 230 6.11 -13.84 -8.33
CA PRO A 230 5.48 -12.66 -8.88
C PRO A 230 6.51 -11.55 -9.16
N GLN A 231 6.30 -10.78 -10.22
CA GLN A 231 7.12 -9.62 -10.54
C GLN A 231 7.10 -8.57 -9.45
N ARG A 232 8.15 -7.79 -9.33
CA ARG A 232 8.33 -6.73 -8.32
C ARG A 232 8.24 -7.24 -6.88
N TYR A 233 8.56 -8.51 -6.65
CA TYR A 233 8.47 -9.10 -5.32
C TYR A 233 9.60 -8.64 -4.40
N SER A 234 10.77 -8.32 -4.97
CA SER A 234 11.92 -7.74 -4.26
C SER A 234 11.60 -6.45 -3.48
N ARG A 235 10.54 -5.72 -3.89
CA ARG A 235 10.05 -4.55 -3.14
C ARG A 235 9.70 -4.87 -1.69
N HIS A 236 9.27 -6.10 -1.38
CA HIS A 236 8.93 -6.47 -0.01
C HIS A 236 10.17 -6.65 0.86
N TYR A 237 11.26 -7.17 0.29
CA TYR A 237 12.57 -7.26 0.95
C TYR A 237 13.13 -5.87 1.22
N TYR A 238 13.11 -4.99 0.22
CA TYR A 238 13.52 -3.60 0.36
C TYR A 238 12.70 -2.85 1.41
N ASP A 239 11.38 -2.98 1.39
CA ASP A 239 10.51 -2.31 2.37
C ASP A 239 10.84 -2.77 3.80
N LEU A 240 10.95 -4.07 4.03
CA LEU A 240 11.26 -4.61 5.35
C LEU A 240 12.68 -4.25 5.79
N TYR A 241 13.66 -4.26 4.86
CA TYR A 241 15.01 -3.75 5.09
C TYR A 241 14.96 -2.29 5.59
N ARG A 242 14.27 -1.42 4.89
CA ARG A 242 14.15 0.01 5.27
C ARG A 242 13.47 0.17 6.62
N MET A 243 12.38 -0.52 6.87
CA MET A 243 11.66 -0.48 8.14
C MET A 243 12.52 -0.99 9.30
N SER A 244 13.34 -2.01 9.09
CA SER A 244 14.23 -2.57 10.11
C SER A 244 15.35 -1.63 10.53
N MET A 245 15.66 -0.62 9.72
CA MET A 245 16.66 0.42 10.00
C MET A 245 16.08 1.62 10.75
N THR A 246 14.82 1.53 11.18
CA THR A 246 14.10 2.62 11.87
C THR A 246 13.57 2.16 13.23
N PRO A 247 13.13 3.07 14.12
CA PRO A 247 12.51 2.71 15.39
C PRO A 247 11.27 1.81 15.29
N VAL A 248 10.70 1.67 14.09
CA VAL A 248 9.55 0.77 13.83
C VAL A 248 9.90 -0.69 14.16
N LYS A 249 11.15 -1.13 13.93
CA LYS A 249 11.59 -2.49 14.29
C LYS A 249 11.40 -2.75 15.78
N GLU A 250 11.95 -1.87 16.62
CA GLU A 250 11.87 -2.03 18.08
C GLU A 250 10.41 -1.95 18.57
N ALA A 251 9.63 -1.04 17.98
CA ALA A 251 8.21 -0.92 18.31
C ALA A 251 7.40 -2.17 17.89
N ALA A 252 7.73 -2.78 16.74
CA ALA A 252 7.13 -4.03 16.32
C ALA A 252 7.53 -5.20 17.21
N PHE A 253 8.79 -5.28 17.64
CA PHE A 253 9.28 -6.32 18.55
C PHE A 253 8.62 -6.20 19.93
N ALA A 254 8.40 -4.99 20.42
CA ALA A 254 7.65 -4.75 21.66
C ALA A 254 6.16 -5.16 21.56
N GLN A 255 5.64 -5.37 20.37
CA GLN A 255 4.26 -5.78 20.07
C GLN A 255 4.23 -7.07 19.24
N VAL A 256 5.00 -8.07 19.64
CA VAL A 256 5.14 -9.34 18.90
C VAL A 256 3.82 -10.09 18.72
N GLU A 257 2.85 -9.88 19.59
CA GLU A 257 1.49 -10.42 19.47
C GLU A 257 0.76 -9.93 18.20
N LEU A 258 1.17 -8.78 17.61
CA LEU A 258 0.65 -8.36 16.31
C LEU A 258 1.02 -9.36 15.20
N LEU A 259 2.19 -10.00 15.28
CA LEU A 259 2.56 -11.06 14.34
C LEU A 259 1.51 -12.17 14.37
N LYS A 260 1.09 -12.62 15.56
CA LYS A 260 0.05 -13.64 15.68
C LYS A 260 -1.26 -13.17 15.03
N THR A 261 -1.69 -11.93 15.25
CA THR A 261 -2.92 -11.41 14.64
C THR A 261 -2.85 -11.35 13.12
N VAL A 262 -1.67 -11.03 12.56
CA VAL A 262 -1.42 -11.03 11.11
C VAL A 262 -1.46 -12.46 10.56
N VAL A 263 -0.86 -13.41 11.25
CA VAL A 263 -0.87 -14.84 10.89
C VAL A 263 -2.29 -15.40 10.91
N ASP A 264 -3.04 -15.20 11.99
CA ASP A 264 -4.43 -15.65 12.14
C ASP A 264 -5.30 -15.07 11.01
N PHE A 265 -5.09 -13.80 10.68
CA PHE A 265 -5.76 -13.15 9.56
C PHE A 265 -5.46 -13.83 8.22
N LYS A 266 -4.19 -14.08 7.92
CA LYS A 266 -3.78 -14.74 6.66
C LYS A 266 -4.29 -16.18 6.58
N MET A 267 -4.25 -16.92 7.68
CA MET A 267 -4.77 -18.29 7.74
C MET A 267 -6.28 -18.35 7.48
N LYS A 268 -7.02 -17.35 7.91
CA LYS A 268 -8.47 -17.28 7.76
C LYS A 268 -8.92 -16.79 6.38
N PHE A 269 -8.36 -15.69 5.92
CA PHE A 269 -8.85 -15.00 4.72
C PHE A 269 -8.03 -15.29 3.47
N TYR A 270 -6.77 -15.69 3.61
CA TYR A 270 -5.84 -15.98 2.51
C TYR A 270 -5.08 -17.29 2.72
N PRO A 271 -5.78 -18.40 3.03
CA PRO A 271 -5.12 -19.67 3.34
C PRO A 271 -4.34 -20.18 2.13
N ARG A 272 -3.09 -20.61 2.38
CA ARG A 272 -2.25 -21.30 1.40
C ARG A 272 -1.44 -22.35 2.14
N ALA A 273 -1.68 -23.63 1.83
CA ALA A 273 -1.05 -24.75 2.56
C ALA A 273 0.48 -24.69 2.53
N TRP A 274 1.07 -24.36 1.38
CA TRP A 274 2.52 -24.27 1.22
C TRP A 274 3.16 -23.05 1.90
N ALA A 275 2.40 -22.01 2.23
CA ALA A 275 2.91 -20.81 2.90
C ALA A 275 3.28 -21.05 4.37
N LYS A 276 2.79 -22.13 4.96
CA LYS A 276 3.07 -22.54 6.34
C LYS A 276 2.93 -21.42 7.37
N TYR A 277 1.86 -20.64 7.25
CA TYR A 277 1.66 -19.47 8.11
C TYR A 277 1.68 -19.81 9.61
N GLN A 278 1.30 -21.03 10.02
CA GLN A 278 1.38 -21.51 11.40
C GLN A 278 2.83 -21.55 11.93
N GLU A 279 3.84 -21.60 11.04
CA GLU A 279 5.26 -21.56 11.39
C GLU A 279 5.81 -20.10 11.40
N ALA A 280 5.02 -19.11 11.00
CA ALA A 280 5.42 -17.69 11.00
C ALA A 280 5.34 -17.12 12.42
N THR A 281 6.13 -17.66 13.33
CA THR A 281 6.23 -17.26 14.75
C THR A 281 7.69 -17.13 15.16
N PRO A 282 8.01 -16.39 16.24
CA PRO A 282 9.37 -16.38 16.77
C PRO A 282 9.92 -17.79 17.02
N GLY A 283 11.13 -18.05 16.56
CA GLY A 283 11.79 -19.36 16.58
C GLY A 283 11.69 -20.15 15.28
N THR A 284 10.72 -19.88 14.41
CA THR A 284 10.49 -20.63 13.15
C THR A 284 10.18 -19.76 11.94
N LEU A 285 10.07 -18.44 12.11
CA LEU A 285 9.79 -17.51 11.01
C LEU A 285 10.97 -17.50 10.02
N LYS A 286 10.66 -17.52 8.73
CA LYS A 286 11.63 -17.48 7.63
C LYS A 286 11.47 -16.18 6.86
N LEU A 287 12.54 -15.43 6.69
CA LEU A 287 12.59 -14.25 5.83
C LEU A 287 13.49 -14.48 4.62
N VAL A 288 14.53 -15.34 4.81
CA VAL A 288 15.50 -15.64 3.77
C VAL A 288 14.93 -16.62 2.77
N PRO A 289 14.90 -16.30 1.47
CA PRO A 289 14.40 -17.21 0.46
C PRO A 289 15.38 -18.39 0.24
N PRO A 290 14.91 -19.52 -0.32
CA PRO A 290 15.80 -20.59 -0.75
C PRO A 290 16.83 -20.11 -1.77
N GLU A 291 18.00 -20.75 -1.80
CA GLU A 291 19.14 -20.36 -2.66
C GLU A 291 18.74 -20.25 -4.15
N TYR A 292 17.92 -21.19 -4.64
CA TYR A 292 17.44 -21.20 -6.03
C TYR A 292 16.57 -19.98 -6.41
N ARG A 293 16.14 -19.16 -5.43
CA ARG A 293 15.37 -17.92 -5.67
C ARG A 293 16.22 -16.65 -5.71
N LEU A 294 17.48 -16.73 -5.24
CA LEU A 294 18.29 -15.52 -5.04
C LEU A 294 18.60 -14.81 -6.36
N ASP A 295 18.93 -15.53 -7.42
CA ASP A 295 19.24 -14.93 -8.71
C ASP A 295 18.01 -14.21 -9.31
N ALA A 296 16.83 -14.85 -9.27
CA ALA A 296 15.59 -14.25 -9.75
C ALA A 296 15.19 -13.01 -8.92
N LEU A 297 15.42 -13.04 -7.61
CA LEU A 297 15.18 -11.86 -6.74
C LEU A 297 16.18 -10.73 -7.00
N ALA A 298 17.44 -11.05 -7.27
CA ALA A 298 18.46 -10.05 -7.61
C ALA A 298 18.14 -9.35 -8.94
N GLU A 299 17.68 -10.11 -9.93
CA GLU A 299 17.22 -9.56 -11.22
C GLU A 299 15.98 -8.69 -11.03
N ASP A 300 14.97 -9.16 -10.28
CA ASP A 300 13.76 -8.40 -9.97
C ASP A 300 14.10 -7.10 -9.20
N TYR A 301 15.08 -7.15 -8.29
CA TYR A 301 15.57 -5.97 -7.57
C TYR A 301 16.28 -4.98 -8.50
N ALA A 302 17.10 -5.46 -9.42
CA ALA A 302 17.76 -4.62 -10.43
C ALA A 302 16.73 -3.90 -11.32
N ASN A 303 15.67 -4.61 -11.73
CA ASN A 303 14.57 -4.05 -12.51
C ASN A 303 13.72 -3.01 -11.74
N MET A 304 13.79 -3.02 -10.41
CA MET A 304 13.10 -2.04 -9.56
C MET A 304 13.90 -0.73 -9.36
N ARG A 305 15.14 -0.66 -9.85
CA ARG A 305 16.07 0.44 -9.56
C ARG A 305 15.52 1.82 -9.90
N ASP A 306 14.80 1.94 -11.00
CA ASP A 306 14.20 3.22 -11.44
C ASP A 306 13.08 3.74 -10.54
N MET A 307 12.58 2.89 -9.65
CA MET A 307 11.59 3.28 -8.62
C MET A 307 12.25 3.72 -7.32
N LEU A 308 13.54 3.49 -7.14
CA LEU A 308 14.29 3.83 -5.92
C LEU A 308 14.92 5.21 -6.04
N TYR A 309 14.99 5.93 -4.93
CA TYR A 309 15.66 7.24 -4.87
C TYR A 309 16.47 7.41 -3.58
N GLY A 310 17.34 8.42 -3.56
CA GLY A 310 18.26 8.64 -2.45
C GLY A 310 19.38 7.61 -2.41
N ASN A 311 19.75 7.14 -1.21
CA ASN A 311 20.75 6.09 -1.08
C ASN A 311 20.13 4.72 -1.38
N ILE A 312 20.52 4.11 -2.50
CA ILE A 312 20.03 2.82 -2.98
C ILE A 312 20.99 1.73 -2.51
N PRO A 313 20.57 0.82 -1.59
CA PRO A 313 21.42 -0.29 -1.14
C PRO A 313 21.64 -1.31 -2.27
N SER A 314 22.72 -2.07 -2.19
CA SER A 314 22.89 -3.24 -3.06
C SER A 314 21.92 -4.36 -2.61
N PHE A 315 21.67 -5.31 -3.51
CA PHE A 315 20.83 -6.47 -3.17
C PHE A 315 21.45 -7.29 -2.03
N GLU A 316 22.77 -7.44 -2.03
CA GLU A 316 23.52 -8.15 -1.00
C GLU A 316 23.39 -7.46 0.37
N GLU A 317 23.43 -6.13 0.42
CA GLU A 317 23.21 -5.37 1.65
C GLU A 317 21.79 -5.60 2.19
N VAL A 318 20.80 -5.56 1.33
CA VAL A 318 19.40 -5.86 1.70
C VAL A 318 19.31 -7.27 2.28
N MET A 319 19.85 -8.27 1.60
CA MET A 319 19.76 -9.66 2.02
C MET A 319 20.51 -9.93 3.32
N LYS A 320 21.68 -9.29 3.54
CA LYS A 320 22.42 -9.39 4.79
C LYS A 320 21.63 -8.88 5.99
N VAL A 321 20.93 -7.76 5.82
CA VAL A 321 20.06 -7.21 6.89
C VAL A 321 18.85 -8.11 7.13
N ILE A 322 18.23 -8.63 6.07
CA ILE A 322 17.10 -9.58 6.19
C ILE A 322 17.51 -10.86 6.92
N GLN A 323 18.72 -11.41 6.66
CA GLN A 323 19.26 -12.56 7.38
C GLN A 323 19.45 -12.27 8.88
N ASN A 324 19.97 -11.09 9.22
CA ASN A 324 20.14 -10.69 10.61
C ASN A 324 18.77 -10.48 11.29
N LEU A 325 17.83 -9.84 10.60
CA LEU A 325 16.47 -9.62 11.09
C LEU A 325 15.75 -10.94 11.38
N GLU A 326 15.91 -11.96 10.52
CA GLU A 326 15.38 -13.30 10.76
C GLU A 326 15.91 -13.90 12.08
N LYS A 327 17.22 -13.79 12.34
CA LYS A 327 17.83 -14.25 13.57
C LYS A 327 17.33 -13.48 14.80
N GLU A 328 17.21 -12.15 14.69
CA GLU A 328 16.68 -11.30 15.75
C GLU A 328 15.24 -11.69 16.12
N ILE A 329 14.36 -11.80 15.12
CA ILE A 329 12.95 -12.19 15.34
C ILE A 329 12.88 -13.57 15.99
N ASN A 330 13.66 -14.53 15.49
CA ASN A 330 13.64 -15.89 16.01
C ASN A 330 14.28 -16.03 17.42
N SER A 331 14.99 -15.00 17.88
CA SER A 331 15.52 -14.93 19.24
C SER A 331 14.59 -14.26 20.25
N ILE A 332 13.46 -13.68 19.81
CA ILE A 332 12.46 -13.09 20.71
C ILE A 332 11.90 -14.21 21.61
N LYS A 333 12.07 -14.04 22.92
CA LYS A 333 11.50 -14.97 23.90
C LYS A 333 9.97 -14.82 23.92
N LYS A 334 9.30 -15.97 23.87
CA LYS A 334 7.83 -16.04 24.02
C LYS A 334 7.39 -15.69 25.41
#